data_671c05b4fb668ef754d560d106afa91a
#
_entry.id   671c05b4fb668ef754d560d106afa91a
#
_cell.length_a   1.000
_cell.length_b   1.000
_cell.length_c   1.000
_cell.angle_alpha   90.00
_cell.angle_beta   90.00
_cell.angle_gamma   90.00
#
_symmetry.space_group_name_H-M   'P 1'
#
loop_
_entity.id
_entity.type
_entity.pdbx_description
1 polymer ?
#
loop_
_entity_poly.entity_id
_entity_poly.type
_entity_poly.pdbx_seq_one_letter_code
_entity_poly.pdbx_strand_id
1 'polypeptide(L)'
;MLLMLASTQLILLTLLDYSPSELDQAPKRFEIDNSGVSIIDLGLDHSCVIGTLNQMKCWGEGSEGKTGHENTASYGDDEKEMGQYLMFTDVGSGLTFTDVAAGEDHTCALINDGSVKCWGSNHLLGSDSGESGSGARGDGYMEMGSTIPIVKGFGPDSDSPEWNAISISVGNSHACSIVNDTTEDGLRCWGEGESGQLGLGSTDTIGDTGSESMVVDLPDRGGVGLAQISAGSSHTCVLWVDGEMACWGSNAHGQLGIGSTDSIGDGTGEMGEDLELVDLPTGRTATSIAAGEDMTCAILDDGNLACWGWGDSGRLGTESTSDV
;
A
#
# COMPACT_ATOMS: atom_id res chain seq x y z
N MET A 1 44.41 -14.79 3.30
CA MET A 1 43.66 -14.91 4.53
C MET A 1 44.05 -13.79 5.49
N LEU A 2 43.99 -12.53 5.07
CA LEU A 2 44.40 -11.36 5.87
C LEU A 2 43.59 -10.09 5.52
N LEU A 3 42.37 -10.22 5.05
CA LEU A 3 41.50 -9.08 4.66
C LEU A 3 40.13 -9.09 5.34
N MET A 4 39.88 -9.92 6.34
CA MET A 4 38.61 -9.95 7.09
C MET A 4 38.70 -9.49 8.55
N LEU A 5 39.81 -8.89 8.98
CA LEU A 5 39.97 -8.40 10.36
C LEU A 5 39.92 -6.87 10.49
N ALA A 6 39.79 -6.13 9.38
CA ALA A 6 39.72 -4.66 9.42
C ALA A 6 38.30 -4.08 9.59
N SER A 7 37.25 -4.85 9.36
CA SER A 7 35.87 -4.35 9.44
C SER A 7 35.27 -4.41 10.85
N THR A 8 35.74 -5.31 11.71
CA THR A 8 35.21 -5.46 13.08
C THR A 8 35.78 -4.45 14.08
N GLN A 9 36.95 -3.91 13.83
CA GLN A 9 37.53 -2.90 14.72
C GLN A 9 37.03 -1.47 14.46
N LEU A 10 36.52 -1.18 13.25
CA LEU A 10 35.96 0.15 12.92
C LEU A 10 34.55 0.32 13.50
N ILE A 11 33.82 -0.77 13.69
CA ILE A 11 32.48 -0.74 14.32
C ILE A 11 32.59 -0.58 15.84
N LEU A 12 33.66 -1.03 16.47
CA LEU A 12 33.83 -0.92 17.92
C LEU A 12 34.30 0.48 18.35
N LEU A 13 34.99 1.25 17.48
CA LEU A 13 35.44 2.61 17.80
C LEU A 13 34.34 3.66 17.66
N THR A 14 33.32 3.44 16.86
CA THR A 14 32.17 4.34 16.73
C THR A 14 31.15 4.20 17.87
N LEU A 15 31.23 3.13 18.66
CA LEU A 15 30.36 2.92 19.82
C LEU A 15 30.85 3.57 21.11
N LEU A 16 32.10 4.08 21.15
CA LEU A 16 32.68 4.66 22.35
C LEU A 16 32.52 6.17 22.50
N ASP A 17 32.07 6.87 21.43
CA ASP A 17 31.79 8.32 21.47
C ASP A 17 30.31 8.68 21.53
N TYR A 18 29.43 7.70 21.74
CA TYR A 18 27.97 7.94 21.86
C TYR A 18 27.64 8.42 23.27
N SER A 19 27.15 9.64 23.40
CA SER A 19 26.68 10.18 24.68
C SER A 19 25.40 9.43 25.14
N PRO A 20 25.16 9.28 26.46
CA PRO A 20 23.95 8.61 26.94
C PRO A 20 22.62 9.22 26.42
N SER A 21 22.63 10.50 26.03
CA SER A 21 21.47 11.18 25.43
C SER A 21 21.23 10.79 23.95
N GLU A 22 22.26 10.29 23.24
CA GLU A 22 22.13 9.81 21.86
C GLU A 22 21.74 8.33 21.80
N LEU A 23 22.06 7.55 22.85
CA LEU A 23 21.60 6.16 22.98
C LEU A 23 20.06 6.05 23.17
N ASP A 24 19.43 7.10 23.68
CA ASP A 24 17.98 7.15 23.85
C ASP A 24 17.22 7.42 22.53
N GLN A 25 17.94 7.81 21.46
CA GLN A 25 17.42 7.99 20.11
C GLN A 25 17.74 6.82 19.17
N ALA A 26 18.43 5.79 19.65
CA ALA A 26 18.65 4.59 18.86
C ALA A 26 17.29 3.90 18.59
N PRO A 27 17.09 3.34 17.37
CA PRO A 27 15.87 2.61 17.06
C PRO A 27 15.60 1.55 18.12
N LYS A 28 14.44 1.62 18.77
CA LYS A 28 14.03 0.62 19.73
C LYS A 28 13.64 -0.64 18.98
N ARG A 29 14.22 -1.79 19.35
CA ARG A 29 13.86 -3.07 18.79
C ARG A 29 12.49 -3.47 19.32
N PHE A 30 11.62 -3.80 18.41
CA PHE A 30 10.30 -4.35 18.68
C PHE A 30 10.26 -5.81 18.21
N GLU A 31 9.72 -6.70 19.00
CA GLU A 31 9.56 -8.12 18.66
C GLU A 31 8.09 -8.45 18.60
N ILE A 32 7.62 -8.94 17.45
CA ILE A 32 6.23 -9.38 17.24
C ILE A 32 5.97 -10.66 18.05
N ASP A 33 6.88 -11.58 17.89
CA ASP A 33 7.03 -12.85 18.58
C ASP A 33 8.51 -13.27 18.45
N ASN A 34 8.84 -14.50 18.74
CA ASN A 34 10.21 -15.01 18.57
C ASN A 34 10.55 -15.41 17.12
N SER A 35 9.67 -15.16 16.14
CA SER A 35 9.81 -15.64 14.76
C SER A 35 10.39 -14.61 13.79
N GLY A 36 10.32 -13.32 14.10
CA GLY A 36 10.76 -12.22 13.21
C GLY A 36 9.64 -11.67 12.32
N VAL A 37 9.95 -10.60 11.58
CA VAL A 37 9.05 -9.89 10.66
C VAL A 37 9.38 -10.26 9.22
N SER A 38 8.37 -10.48 8.40
CA SER A 38 8.50 -10.74 6.96
C SER A 38 8.03 -9.57 6.11
N ILE A 39 6.98 -8.88 6.52
CA ILE A 39 6.37 -7.75 5.79
C ILE A 39 6.12 -6.62 6.79
N ILE A 40 6.32 -5.39 6.33
CA ILE A 40 5.96 -4.15 7.03
C ILE A 40 5.31 -3.21 6.06
N ASP A 41 4.27 -2.53 6.51
CA ASP A 41 3.70 -1.40 5.80
C ASP A 41 3.31 -0.28 6.76
N LEU A 42 3.33 0.96 6.26
CA LEU A 42 3.19 2.18 7.05
C LEU A 42 2.07 3.02 6.44
N GLY A 43 1.01 3.23 7.20
CA GLY A 43 -0.01 4.23 6.92
C GLY A 43 0.42 5.63 7.40
N LEU A 44 -0.51 6.58 7.37
CA LEU A 44 -0.23 7.95 7.81
C LEU A 44 0.15 7.97 9.30
N ASP A 45 -0.66 7.35 10.15
CA ASP A 45 -0.53 7.42 11.62
C ASP A 45 -0.53 6.03 12.29
N HIS A 46 -0.49 4.95 11.50
CA HIS A 46 -0.41 3.59 12.02
C HIS A 46 0.56 2.74 11.20
N SER A 47 0.97 1.64 11.77
CA SER A 47 1.92 0.70 11.16
C SER A 47 1.44 -0.73 11.34
N CYS A 48 1.65 -1.56 10.34
CA CYS A 48 1.30 -2.98 10.37
C CYS A 48 2.50 -3.84 9.99
N VAL A 49 2.61 -5.01 10.59
CA VAL A 49 3.65 -5.99 10.28
C VAL A 49 3.09 -7.40 10.26
N ILE A 50 3.59 -8.19 9.33
CA ILE A 50 3.32 -9.63 9.29
C ILE A 50 4.58 -10.38 9.72
N GLY A 51 4.43 -11.27 10.71
CA GLY A 51 5.49 -12.15 11.18
C GLY A 51 5.73 -13.33 10.25
N THR A 52 6.85 -14.03 10.43
CA THR A 52 7.20 -15.21 9.62
C THR A 52 6.25 -16.41 9.78
N LEU A 53 5.33 -16.35 10.76
CA LEU A 53 4.22 -17.30 10.93
C LEU A 53 2.90 -16.81 10.31
N ASN A 54 2.95 -15.75 9.48
CA ASN A 54 1.82 -15.14 8.79
C ASN A 54 0.73 -14.60 9.74
N GLN A 55 1.14 -14.18 10.94
CA GLN A 55 0.31 -13.45 11.89
C GLN A 55 0.62 -11.98 11.81
N MET A 56 -0.38 -11.13 12.03
CA MET A 56 -0.24 -9.67 11.88
C MET A 56 -0.46 -8.94 13.19
N LYS A 57 0.24 -7.82 13.34
CA LYS A 57 0.04 -6.83 14.40
C LYS A 57 0.08 -5.43 13.80
N CYS A 58 -0.84 -4.58 14.25
CA CYS A 58 -0.87 -3.17 13.91
C CYS A 58 -0.82 -2.32 15.18
N TRP A 59 -0.23 -1.12 15.09
CA TRP A 59 -0.12 -0.16 16.18
C TRP A 59 -0.08 1.27 15.62
N GLY A 60 -0.18 2.25 16.48
CA GLY A 60 -0.28 3.65 16.16
C GLY A 60 -1.66 4.19 16.51
N GLU A 61 -2.12 5.20 15.78
CA GLU A 61 -3.43 5.81 15.95
C GLU A 61 -4.53 4.81 15.60
N GLY A 62 -5.54 4.67 16.48
CA GLY A 62 -6.58 3.64 16.38
C GLY A 62 -7.97 4.16 16.01
N SER A 63 -8.13 5.45 15.69
CA SER A 63 -9.43 5.98 15.24
C SER A 63 -9.95 5.19 14.05
N GLU A 64 -11.25 5.19 13.86
CA GLU A 64 -11.93 4.41 12.81
C GLU A 64 -11.63 2.89 12.85
N GLY A 65 -10.95 2.37 13.89
CA GLY A 65 -10.60 0.96 14.02
C GLY A 65 -9.48 0.48 13.11
N LYS A 66 -8.73 1.37 12.46
CA LYS A 66 -7.71 1.04 11.45
C LYS A 66 -6.59 0.10 11.92
N THR A 67 -6.37 -0.04 13.24
CA THR A 67 -5.44 -1.03 13.81
C THR A 67 -6.03 -2.44 13.92
N GLY A 68 -7.34 -2.61 13.75
CA GLY A 68 -8.01 -3.90 13.75
C GLY A 68 -8.08 -4.59 15.13
N HIS A 69 -8.19 -3.81 16.21
CA HIS A 69 -8.27 -4.32 17.60
C HIS A 69 -9.67 -4.24 18.21
N GLU A 70 -10.71 -4.06 17.40
CA GLU A 70 -12.11 -3.94 17.83
C GLU A 70 -12.36 -2.76 18.78
N ASN A 71 -11.60 -1.70 18.63
CA ASN A 71 -11.72 -0.44 19.38
C ASN A 71 -11.00 0.70 18.66
N THR A 72 -11.15 1.92 19.18
CA THR A 72 -10.52 3.14 18.66
C THR A 72 -9.31 3.62 19.47
N ALA A 73 -8.74 2.74 20.32
CA ALA A 73 -7.57 3.09 21.11
C ALA A 73 -6.30 3.10 20.24
N SER A 74 -5.43 4.08 20.50
CA SER A 74 -4.07 4.05 19.98
C SER A 74 -3.23 3.03 20.74
N TYR A 75 -2.21 2.48 20.09
CA TYR A 75 -1.31 1.49 20.66
C TYR A 75 0.15 1.86 20.39
N GLY A 76 0.99 1.71 21.38
CA GLY A 76 2.42 1.97 21.29
C GLY A 76 2.84 3.30 21.90
N ASP A 77 1.91 4.08 22.44
CA ASP A 77 2.13 5.35 23.13
C ASP A 77 2.24 5.18 24.66
N ASP A 78 1.74 4.06 25.21
CA ASP A 78 1.81 3.75 26.64
C ASP A 78 2.67 2.51 26.95
N GLU A 79 3.08 2.35 28.22
CA GLU A 79 3.84 1.20 28.69
C GLU A 79 3.02 -0.11 28.60
N LYS A 80 3.64 -1.17 28.09
CA LYS A 80 3.04 -2.52 27.96
C LYS A 80 1.96 -2.65 26.90
N GLU A 81 1.99 -1.82 25.88
CA GLU A 81 1.13 -1.94 24.71
C GLU A 81 1.78 -2.70 23.56
N MET A 82 3.10 -2.83 23.59
CA MET A 82 3.88 -3.41 22.48
C MET A 82 4.44 -4.81 22.85
N GLY A 83 5.02 -5.47 21.85
CA GLY A 83 5.63 -6.80 22.01
C GLY A 83 4.59 -7.89 22.28
N GLN A 84 4.77 -8.63 23.37
CA GLN A 84 3.85 -9.70 23.76
C GLN A 84 2.46 -9.21 24.24
N TYR A 85 2.33 -7.93 24.54
CA TYR A 85 1.07 -7.34 25.01
C TYR A 85 0.18 -6.86 23.87
N LEU A 86 0.76 -6.51 22.71
CA LEU A 86 0.00 -6.16 21.52
C LEU A 86 -0.66 -7.42 20.95
N MET A 87 -1.97 -7.40 20.83
CA MET A 87 -2.73 -8.51 20.27
C MET A 87 -2.47 -8.70 18.80
N PHE A 88 -2.67 -9.90 18.29
CA PHE A 88 -2.71 -10.16 16.86
C PHE A 88 -4.05 -9.72 16.30
N THR A 89 -4.02 -9.15 15.09
CA THR A 89 -5.23 -8.87 14.31
C THR A 89 -5.88 -10.19 13.89
N ASP A 90 -7.18 -10.30 14.06
CA ASP A 90 -7.96 -11.50 13.71
C ASP A 90 -8.75 -11.26 12.41
N VAL A 91 -8.64 -12.16 11.44
CA VAL A 91 -9.40 -12.14 10.18
C VAL A 91 -10.26 -13.39 9.98
N GLY A 92 -10.33 -14.24 10.99
CA GLY A 92 -11.14 -15.47 11.00
C GLY A 92 -10.33 -16.74 11.16
N SER A 93 -11.00 -17.78 11.64
CA SER A 93 -10.37 -19.05 12.00
C SER A 93 -9.75 -19.76 10.78
N GLY A 94 -8.46 -20.09 10.87
CA GLY A 94 -7.72 -20.79 9.82
C GLY A 94 -7.22 -19.90 8.69
N LEU A 95 -7.51 -18.60 8.73
CA LEU A 95 -7.01 -17.61 7.78
C LEU A 95 -5.70 -17.01 8.32
N THR A 96 -4.80 -16.67 7.39
CA THR A 96 -3.50 -16.05 7.67
C THR A 96 -3.21 -14.96 6.65
N PHE A 97 -2.32 -14.05 7.01
CA PHE A 97 -1.96 -12.91 6.18
C PHE A 97 -0.82 -13.26 5.23
N THR A 98 -0.92 -12.82 3.98
CA THR A 98 0.13 -12.95 2.97
C THR A 98 0.68 -11.61 2.53
N ASP A 99 -0.09 -10.53 2.66
CA ASP A 99 0.31 -9.16 2.41
C ASP A 99 -0.54 -8.18 3.23
N VAL A 100 -0.07 -6.95 3.42
CA VAL A 100 -0.78 -5.88 4.13
C VAL A 100 -0.43 -4.53 3.51
N ALA A 101 -1.40 -3.66 3.42
CA ALA A 101 -1.26 -2.28 2.99
C ALA A 101 -2.07 -1.36 3.90
N ALA A 102 -1.43 -0.30 4.37
CA ALA A 102 -1.95 0.66 5.34
C ALA A 102 -2.10 2.05 4.68
N GLY A 103 -3.29 2.62 4.73
CA GLY A 103 -3.62 3.93 4.20
C GLY A 103 -3.63 5.04 5.27
N GLU A 104 -4.43 6.07 5.04
CA GLU A 104 -4.63 7.13 6.03
C GLU A 104 -5.50 6.61 7.19
N ASP A 105 -6.74 6.21 6.90
CA ASP A 105 -7.73 5.80 7.89
C ASP A 105 -8.24 4.36 7.70
N HIS A 106 -7.53 3.54 6.94
CA HIS A 106 -7.91 2.14 6.71
C HIS A 106 -6.70 1.25 6.48
N THR A 107 -6.93 -0.03 6.67
CA THR A 107 -5.94 -1.09 6.42
C THR A 107 -6.60 -2.16 5.57
N CYS A 108 -5.91 -2.65 4.57
CA CYS A 108 -6.32 -3.80 3.77
C CYS A 108 -5.27 -4.91 3.87
N ALA A 109 -5.70 -6.15 3.89
CA ALA A 109 -4.82 -7.29 3.93
C ALA A 109 -5.24 -8.35 2.91
N LEU A 110 -4.22 -8.96 2.31
CA LEU A 110 -4.35 -10.13 1.47
C LEU A 110 -4.31 -11.39 2.33
N ILE A 111 -5.26 -12.26 2.12
CA ILE A 111 -5.45 -13.48 2.91
C ILE A 111 -4.96 -14.70 2.10
N ASN A 112 -4.55 -15.74 2.79
CA ASN A 112 -3.98 -16.95 2.20
C ASN A 112 -4.93 -17.74 1.29
N ASP A 113 -6.22 -17.41 1.26
CA ASP A 113 -7.21 -17.96 0.34
C ASP A 113 -7.42 -17.10 -0.93
N GLY A 114 -6.62 -16.03 -1.09
CA GLY A 114 -6.70 -15.09 -2.21
C GLY A 114 -7.74 -13.99 -2.04
N SER A 115 -8.46 -13.96 -0.90
CA SER A 115 -9.39 -12.88 -0.59
C SER A 115 -8.67 -11.64 -0.06
N VAL A 116 -9.33 -10.48 -0.17
CA VAL A 116 -8.92 -9.22 0.42
C VAL A 116 -9.93 -8.84 1.50
N LYS A 117 -9.43 -8.44 2.66
CA LYS A 117 -10.23 -7.89 3.75
C LYS A 117 -9.70 -6.52 4.15
N CYS A 118 -10.61 -5.56 4.33
CA CYS A 118 -10.27 -4.21 4.74
C CYS A 118 -11.05 -3.80 5.98
N TRP A 119 -10.45 -2.95 6.81
CA TRP A 119 -11.07 -2.38 8.00
C TRP A 119 -10.56 -0.95 8.22
N GLY A 120 -11.19 -0.19 9.09
CA GLY A 120 -10.99 1.24 9.24
C GLY A 120 -12.20 2.02 8.74
N SER A 121 -11.97 3.17 8.15
CA SER A 121 -13.02 4.05 7.61
C SER A 121 -13.88 3.36 6.55
N ASN A 122 -15.21 3.41 6.72
CA ASN A 122 -16.16 2.54 6.02
C ASN A 122 -16.26 2.75 4.50
N HIS A 123 -16.17 3.98 4.01
CA HIS A 123 -16.33 4.27 2.57
C HIS A 123 -15.13 3.81 1.71
N LEU A 124 -14.10 3.27 2.34
CA LEU A 124 -12.88 2.84 1.67
C LEU A 124 -12.75 1.30 1.58
N LEU A 125 -13.68 0.57 2.18
CA LEU A 125 -13.50 -0.87 2.42
C LEU A 125 -13.88 -1.78 1.25
N GLY A 126 -14.56 -1.27 0.22
CA GLY A 126 -14.94 -2.06 -0.96
C GLY A 126 -15.86 -3.25 -0.69
N SER A 127 -16.46 -3.32 0.49
CA SER A 127 -17.28 -4.44 0.93
C SER A 127 -18.72 -4.00 1.21
N ASP A 128 -19.67 -4.91 0.92
CA ASP A 128 -21.08 -4.71 1.27
C ASP A 128 -21.23 -4.85 2.78
N SER A 129 -21.34 -3.72 3.48
CA SER A 129 -21.58 -3.75 4.92
C SER A 129 -22.99 -4.21 5.29
N GLY A 130 -23.89 -4.29 4.32
CA GLY A 130 -25.32 -4.61 4.56
C GLY A 130 -26.02 -3.59 5.47
N GLU A 131 -25.27 -2.67 6.01
CA GLU A 131 -25.73 -1.60 6.86
C GLU A 131 -25.50 -0.27 6.15
N SER A 132 -26.58 0.43 5.82
CA SER A 132 -26.53 1.81 5.34
C SER A 132 -26.19 2.72 6.52
N GLY A 133 -24.96 2.62 7.01
CA GLY A 133 -24.45 3.38 8.13
C GLY A 133 -23.00 3.80 7.90
N SER A 134 -22.72 5.05 8.19
CA SER A 134 -21.41 5.68 8.19
C SER A 134 -20.48 5.16 9.31
N GLY A 135 -20.53 3.86 9.64
CA GLY A 135 -19.71 3.28 10.69
C GLY A 135 -18.40 2.73 10.15
N ALA A 136 -17.32 3.02 10.81
CA ALA A 136 -16.04 2.34 10.59
C ALA A 136 -16.13 0.84 10.91
N ARG A 137 -15.11 0.07 10.53
CA ARG A 137 -14.99 -1.35 10.90
C ARG A 137 -13.72 -1.59 11.68
N GLY A 138 -13.83 -2.45 12.69
CA GLY A 138 -12.73 -2.73 13.61
C GLY A 138 -12.65 -1.75 14.76
N ASP A 139 -13.58 -0.82 14.86
CA ASP A 139 -13.73 0.15 15.96
C ASP A 139 -14.66 -0.36 17.08
N GLY A 140 -15.40 -1.45 16.85
CA GLY A 140 -16.34 -2.04 17.77
C GLY A 140 -16.18 -3.57 17.99
N TYR A 141 -16.79 -4.06 19.07
CA TYR A 141 -16.76 -5.48 19.44
C TYR A 141 -17.43 -6.38 18.41
N MET A 142 -16.79 -7.49 18.02
CA MET A 142 -17.22 -8.45 17.01
C MET A 142 -17.23 -7.90 15.56
N GLU A 143 -16.45 -6.90 15.25
CA GLU A 143 -16.32 -6.38 13.88
C GLU A 143 -15.14 -6.97 13.13
N MET A 144 -14.19 -7.59 13.85
CA MET A 144 -13.05 -8.30 13.28
C MET A 144 -13.30 -9.82 13.17
N GLY A 145 -12.32 -10.58 12.76
CA GLY A 145 -12.42 -12.03 12.63
C GLY A 145 -13.23 -12.47 11.41
N SER A 146 -14.14 -13.41 11.62
CA SER A 146 -15.01 -13.94 10.55
C SER A 146 -16.12 -12.99 10.13
N THR A 147 -16.34 -11.90 10.84
CA THR A 147 -17.36 -10.90 10.54
C THR A 147 -16.88 -9.84 9.55
N ILE A 148 -15.57 -9.66 9.37
CA ILE A 148 -15.06 -8.79 8.30
C ILE A 148 -15.44 -9.39 6.95
N PRO A 149 -16.24 -8.67 6.14
CA PRO A 149 -16.57 -9.13 4.80
C PRO A 149 -15.33 -9.12 3.89
N ILE A 150 -15.37 -9.96 2.88
CA ILE A 150 -14.41 -9.93 1.77
C ILE A 150 -14.74 -8.72 0.90
N VAL A 151 -13.71 -8.02 0.41
CA VAL A 151 -13.88 -7.00 -0.63
C VAL A 151 -14.52 -7.66 -1.87
N LYS A 152 -15.60 -7.08 -2.37
CA LYS A 152 -16.32 -7.67 -3.52
C LYS A 152 -15.45 -7.77 -4.76
N GLY A 153 -15.52 -8.90 -5.42
CA GLY A 153 -14.70 -9.23 -6.58
C GLY A 153 -13.45 -10.03 -6.26
N PHE A 154 -13.20 -10.38 -4.99
CA PHE A 154 -12.06 -11.20 -4.57
C PHE A 154 -12.52 -12.44 -3.78
N GLY A 155 -11.79 -13.54 -3.94
CA GLY A 155 -12.00 -14.76 -3.15
C GLY A 155 -13.15 -15.65 -3.60
N PRO A 156 -13.48 -16.69 -2.82
CA PRO A 156 -14.37 -17.78 -3.20
C PRO A 156 -15.88 -17.44 -3.09
N ASP A 157 -16.27 -16.23 -3.37
CA ASP A 157 -17.69 -15.84 -3.34
C ASP A 157 -18.44 -16.37 -4.56
N SER A 158 -19.65 -16.91 -4.33
CA SER A 158 -20.44 -17.66 -5.30
C SER A 158 -21.00 -16.85 -6.49
N ASP A 159 -20.84 -15.53 -6.49
CA ASP A 159 -21.41 -14.62 -7.47
C ASP A 159 -20.38 -13.90 -8.36
N SER A 160 -19.09 -14.09 -8.12
CA SER A 160 -18.00 -13.50 -8.92
C SER A 160 -17.03 -14.59 -9.41
N PRO A 161 -16.39 -14.42 -10.58
CA PRO A 161 -15.28 -15.29 -10.95
C PRO A 161 -14.22 -15.20 -9.85
N GLU A 162 -13.60 -16.35 -9.51
CA GLU A 162 -12.61 -16.49 -8.45
C GLU A 162 -11.33 -15.69 -8.79
N TRP A 163 -11.35 -14.38 -8.53
CA TRP A 163 -10.18 -13.54 -8.64
C TRP A 163 -9.33 -13.71 -7.38
N ASN A 164 -8.12 -14.19 -7.55
CA ASN A 164 -7.16 -14.28 -6.46
C ASN A 164 -6.28 -13.03 -6.48
N ALA A 165 -6.34 -12.23 -5.43
CA ALA A 165 -5.40 -11.15 -5.24
C ALA A 165 -4.00 -11.70 -4.97
N ILE A 166 -2.99 -11.10 -5.60
CA ILE A 166 -1.57 -11.51 -5.46
C ILE A 166 -0.70 -10.39 -4.90
N SER A 167 -1.16 -9.14 -4.94
CA SER A 167 -0.51 -7.98 -4.35
C SER A 167 -1.56 -6.93 -4.06
N ILE A 168 -1.34 -6.12 -3.03
CA ILE A 168 -2.23 -5.04 -2.64
C ILE A 168 -1.41 -3.77 -2.37
N SER A 169 -1.97 -2.62 -2.71
CA SER A 169 -1.44 -1.31 -2.34
C SER A 169 -2.59 -0.36 -1.99
N VAL A 170 -2.38 0.47 -0.99
CA VAL A 170 -3.37 1.38 -0.43
C VAL A 170 -2.81 2.80 -0.44
N GLY A 171 -3.60 3.73 -0.97
CA GLY A 171 -3.33 5.17 -0.88
C GLY A 171 -4.03 5.78 0.33
N ASN A 172 -4.24 7.11 0.32
CA ASN A 172 -4.96 7.73 1.44
C ASN A 172 -6.39 7.21 1.54
N SER A 173 -7.11 7.20 0.42
CA SER A 173 -8.55 6.93 0.38
C SER A 173 -8.94 5.95 -0.73
N HIS A 174 -8.01 5.20 -1.28
CA HIS A 174 -8.26 4.17 -2.29
C HIS A 174 -7.33 2.98 -2.12
N ALA A 175 -7.70 1.88 -2.71
CA ALA A 175 -6.90 0.67 -2.73
C ALA A 175 -6.96 0.01 -4.09
N CYS A 176 -5.88 -0.65 -4.46
CA CYS A 176 -5.79 -1.42 -5.70
C CYS A 176 -5.10 -2.76 -5.44
N SER A 177 -5.46 -3.77 -6.20
CA SER A 177 -4.86 -5.11 -6.12
C SER A 177 -4.59 -5.67 -7.51
N ILE A 178 -3.40 -6.21 -7.69
CA ILE A 178 -3.10 -7.07 -8.83
C ILE A 178 -3.81 -8.40 -8.58
N VAL A 179 -4.55 -8.87 -9.57
CA VAL A 179 -5.28 -10.13 -9.51
C VAL A 179 -4.77 -11.08 -10.58
N ASN A 180 -4.72 -12.35 -10.22
CA ASN A 180 -4.45 -13.42 -11.16
C ASN A 180 -5.78 -14.12 -11.45
N ASP A 181 -6.25 -14.00 -12.68
CA ASP A 181 -7.28 -14.89 -13.19
C ASP A 181 -6.66 -16.03 -14.00
N THR A 182 -7.45 -16.97 -14.39
CA THR A 182 -6.98 -18.14 -15.15
C THR A 182 -6.55 -17.79 -16.57
N THR A 183 -6.67 -16.53 -16.99
CA THR A 183 -6.47 -16.09 -18.37
C THR A 183 -5.49 -14.93 -18.50
N GLU A 184 -5.52 -13.93 -17.61
CA GLU A 184 -4.66 -12.73 -17.69
C GLU A 184 -4.48 -12.11 -16.29
N ASP A 185 -3.32 -11.49 -16.03
CA ASP A 185 -3.13 -10.65 -14.86
C ASP A 185 -3.93 -9.37 -15.05
N GLY A 186 -4.75 -9.02 -14.06
CA GLY A 186 -5.57 -7.82 -14.07
C GLY A 186 -5.28 -6.90 -12.90
N LEU A 187 -5.82 -5.70 -12.95
CA LEU A 187 -5.79 -4.74 -11.86
C LEU A 187 -7.21 -4.37 -11.46
N ARG A 188 -7.48 -4.33 -10.16
CA ARG A 188 -8.76 -3.88 -9.61
C ARG A 188 -8.53 -2.80 -8.58
N CYS A 189 -9.34 -1.74 -8.63
CA CYS A 189 -9.29 -0.63 -7.69
C CYS A 189 -10.66 -0.35 -7.07
N TRP A 190 -10.66 0.22 -5.86
CA TRP A 190 -11.84 0.67 -5.12
C TRP A 190 -11.47 1.80 -4.16
N GLY A 191 -12.45 2.45 -3.55
CA GLY A 191 -12.30 3.62 -2.70
C GLY A 191 -12.69 4.90 -3.41
N GLU A 192 -12.12 6.02 -3.00
CA GLU A 192 -12.36 7.33 -3.61
C GLU A 192 -11.78 7.42 -5.03
N GLY A 193 -12.56 8.04 -5.95
CA GLY A 193 -12.19 8.23 -7.33
C GLY A 193 -12.12 9.69 -7.80
N GLU A 194 -12.30 10.66 -6.90
CA GLU A 194 -12.47 12.09 -7.26
C GLU A 194 -11.34 12.68 -8.10
N SER A 195 -10.13 12.13 -8.02
CA SER A 195 -8.97 12.56 -8.80
C SER A 195 -8.62 11.60 -9.95
N GLY A 196 -9.47 10.61 -10.25
CA GLY A 196 -9.17 9.59 -11.25
C GLY A 196 -8.26 8.47 -10.76
N GLN A 197 -7.89 8.42 -9.47
CA GLN A 197 -6.93 7.46 -8.90
C GLN A 197 -7.35 6.00 -9.03
N LEU A 198 -8.62 5.72 -9.30
CA LEU A 198 -9.13 4.38 -9.59
C LEU A 198 -8.86 3.92 -11.03
N GLY A 199 -8.53 4.85 -11.95
CA GLY A 199 -8.25 4.53 -13.35
C GLY A 199 -9.47 4.03 -14.12
N LEU A 200 -10.66 4.53 -13.81
CA LEU A 200 -11.93 4.09 -14.41
C LEU A 200 -12.45 5.02 -15.51
N GLY A 201 -11.69 6.09 -15.84
CA GLY A 201 -12.15 7.14 -16.75
C GLY A 201 -13.34 7.92 -16.20
N SER A 202 -13.47 7.98 -14.88
CA SER A 202 -14.48 8.73 -14.15
C SER A 202 -13.97 9.13 -12.76
N THR A 203 -14.72 10.03 -12.12
CA THR A 203 -14.47 10.47 -10.73
C THR A 203 -15.36 9.76 -9.70
N ASP A 204 -15.95 8.63 -10.07
CA ASP A 204 -16.86 7.88 -9.20
C ASP A 204 -16.09 7.22 -8.05
N THR A 205 -16.67 7.23 -6.85
CA THR A 205 -16.22 6.44 -5.70
C THR A 205 -16.80 5.04 -5.79
N ILE A 206 -15.98 4.02 -5.59
CA ILE A 206 -16.34 2.60 -5.72
C ILE A 206 -16.20 1.91 -4.37
N GLY A 207 -17.22 1.14 -3.98
CA GLY A 207 -17.18 0.31 -2.77
C GLY A 207 -17.86 0.91 -1.55
N ASP A 208 -18.40 2.12 -1.63
CA ASP A 208 -19.16 2.78 -0.56
C ASP A 208 -20.60 2.22 -0.40
N THR A 209 -21.17 1.73 -1.48
CA THR A 209 -22.56 1.22 -1.53
C THR A 209 -22.64 -0.28 -1.91
N GLY A 210 -21.57 -1.05 -1.67
CA GLY A 210 -21.50 -2.46 -2.01
C GLY A 210 -21.30 -2.73 -3.51
N SER A 211 -20.83 -1.74 -4.27
CA SER A 211 -20.32 -1.96 -5.62
C SER A 211 -19.05 -2.80 -5.59
N GLU A 212 -18.89 -3.66 -6.59
CA GLU A 212 -17.67 -4.47 -6.72
C GLU A 212 -16.46 -3.58 -7.02
N SER A 213 -15.27 -4.03 -6.59
CA SER A 213 -14.02 -3.47 -7.09
C SER A 213 -14.02 -3.54 -8.63
N MET A 214 -13.60 -2.45 -9.27
CA MET A 214 -13.67 -2.34 -10.72
C MET A 214 -12.36 -2.73 -11.38
N VAL A 215 -12.46 -3.38 -12.53
CA VAL A 215 -11.29 -3.68 -13.39
C VAL A 215 -10.79 -2.39 -14.01
N VAL A 216 -9.51 -2.13 -13.85
CA VAL A 216 -8.84 -1.00 -14.50
C VAL A 216 -8.49 -1.39 -15.93
N ASP A 217 -8.87 -0.54 -16.88
CA ASP A 217 -8.51 -0.71 -18.28
C ASP A 217 -7.05 -0.26 -18.49
N LEU A 218 -6.16 -1.22 -18.73
CA LEU A 218 -4.74 -0.99 -18.99
C LEU A 218 -4.40 -1.30 -20.45
N PRO A 219 -3.32 -0.71 -21.02
CA PRO A 219 -2.90 -1.00 -22.39
C PRO A 219 -2.60 -2.50 -22.58
N ASP A 220 -3.03 -3.08 -23.72
CA ASP A 220 -2.65 -4.43 -24.10
C ASP A 220 -1.15 -4.49 -24.45
N ARG A 221 -0.39 -5.16 -23.63
CA ARG A 221 1.06 -5.30 -23.79
C ARG A 221 1.47 -6.71 -24.30
N GLY A 222 0.54 -7.40 -24.94
CA GLY A 222 0.83 -8.69 -25.57
C GLY A 222 1.23 -9.79 -24.58
N GLY A 223 0.63 -9.80 -23.38
CA GLY A 223 0.88 -10.78 -22.34
C GLY A 223 2.05 -10.43 -21.40
N VAL A 224 2.52 -9.17 -21.40
CA VAL A 224 3.46 -8.66 -20.37
C VAL A 224 2.66 -8.40 -19.11
N GLY A 225 2.89 -9.22 -18.06
CA GLY A 225 2.19 -9.14 -16.79
C GLY A 225 2.61 -7.95 -15.92
N LEU A 226 1.81 -7.66 -14.91
CA LEU A 226 2.11 -6.65 -13.89
C LEU A 226 3.12 -7.21 -12.87
N ALA A 227 4.13 -6.41 -12.55
CA ALA A 227 5.15 -6.76 -11.56
C ALA A 227 4.90 -6.12 -10.20
N GLN A 228 4.41 -4.88 -10.19
CA GLN A 228 4.21 -4.12 -8.96
C GLN A 228 3.09 -3.08 -9.13
N ILE A 229 2.41 -2.78 -8.04
CA ILE A 229 1.50 -1.65 -7.90
C ILE A 229 1.96 -0.80 -6.73
N SER A 230 1.78 0.52 -6.82
CA SER A 230 2.03 1.45 -5.72
C SER A 230 1.01 2.59 -5.78
N ALA A 231 0.31 2.79 -4.69
CA ALA A 231 -0.67 3.85 -4.52
C ALA A 231 -0.08 4.97 -3.65
N GLY A 232 -0.16 6.20 -4.15
CA GLY A 232 0.16 7.41 -3.39
C GLY A 232 -1.09 7.99 -2.72
N SER A 233 -1.07 9.26 -2.33
CA SER A 233 -2.24 9.90 -1.71
C SER A 233 -3.48 9.78 -2.60
N SER A 234 -3.40 10.31 -3.82
CA SER A 234 -4.50 10.35 -4.79
C SER A 234 -4.03 10.01 -6.22
N HIS A 235 -2.99 9.18 -6.35
CA HIS A 235 -2.53 8.65 -7.63
C HIS A 235 -2.12 7.19 -7.46
N THR A 236 -2.08 6.47 -8.56
CA THR A 236 -1.74 5.04 -8.62
C THR A 236 -0.73 4.82 -9.72
N CYS A 237 0.28 4.00 -9.47
CA CYS A 237 1.28 3.60 -10.44
C CYS A 237 1.36 2.09 -10.56
N VAL A 238 1.61 1.60 -11.76
CA VAL A 238 1.90 0.19 -12.05
C VAL A 238 3.24 0.05 -12.74
N LEU A 239 3.90 -1.05 -12.46
CA LEU A 239 5.13 -1.47 -13.11
C LEU A 239 4.87 -2.81 -13.79
N TRP A 240 5.19 -2.92 -15.07
CA TRP A 240 5.18 -4.18 -15.80
C TRP A 240 6.50 -4.93 -15.67
N VAL A 241 6.48 -6.24 -15.93
CA VAL A 241 7.67 -7.10 -15.82
C VAL A 241 8.80 -6.76 -16.80
N ASP A 242 8.52 -6.01 -17.85
CA ASP A 242 9.50 -5.49 -18.80
C ASP A 242 10.16 -4.17 -18.35
N GLY A 243 9.71 -3.61 -17.22
CA GLY A 243 10.24 -2.41 -16.60
C GLY A 243 9.66 -1.11 -17.11
N GLU A 244 8.64 -1.14 -17.96
CA GLU A 244 7.84 0.05 -18.26
C GLU A 244 6.80 0.27 -17.15
N MET A 245 6.37 1.52 -16.97
CA MET A 245 5.44 1.91 -15.93
C MET A 245 4.46 2.98 -16.40
N ALA A 246 3.29 3.02 -15.79
CA ALA A 246 2.30 4.07 -15.98
C ALA A 246 1.72 4.51 -14.64
N CYS A 247 1.29 5.77 -14.57
CA CYS A 247 0.64 6.33 -13.41
C CYS A 247 -0.61 7.11 -13.84
N TRP A 248 -1.61 7.15 -12.98
CA TRP A 248 -2.85 7.91 -13.17
C TRP A 248 -3.37 8.43 -11.83
N GLY A 249 -4.35 9.32 -11.86
CA GLY A 249 -4.89 10.03 -10.72
C GLY A 249 -4.45 11.49 -10.71
N SER A 250 -4.32 12.06 -9.52
CA SER A 250 -3.89 13.45 -9.30
C SER A 250 -2.50 13.71 -9.87
N ASN A 251 -2.32 14.87 -10.51
CA ASN A 251 -1.05 15.26 -11.16
C ASN A 251 -0.68 16.74 -10.95
N ALA A 252 -1.23 17.40 -9.95
CA ALA A 252 -1.00 18.83 -9.74
C ALA A 252 0.49 19.21 -9.56
N HIS A 253 1.33 18.25 -9.16
CA HIS A 253 2.77 18.42 -8.94
C HIS A 253 3.64 17.66 -9.96
N GLY A 254 3.03 17.06 -10.99
CA GLY A 254 3.76 16.23 -11.96
C GLY A 254 4.05 14.81 -11.47
N GLN A 255 3.37 14.33 -10.41
CA GLN A 255 3.62 13.02 -9.78
C GLN A 255 3.36 11.81 -10.70
N LEU A 256 2.66 12.00 -11.83
CA LEU A 256 2.47 10.96 -12.84
C LEU A 256 3.68 10.77 -13.77
N GLY A 257 4.60 11.77 -13.88
CA GLY A 257 5.81 11.65 -14.68
C GLY A 257 5.59 11.61 -16.20
N ILE A 258 4.52 12.21 -16.70
CA ILE A 258 4.12 12.25 -18.13
C ILE A 258 4.46 13.58 -18.83
N GLY A 259 5.24 14.45 -18.16
CA GLY A 259 5.64 15.75 -18.72
C GLY A 259 4.55 16.82 -18.73
N SER A 260 3.40 16.58 -18.08
CA SER A 260 2.32 17.54 -17.84
C SER A 260 1.92 17.55 -16.37
N THR A 261 0.98 18.43 -16.00
CA THR A 261 0.33 18.45 -14.69
C THR A 261 -1.17 18.13 -14.78
N ASP A 262 -1.63 17.57 -15.89
CA ASP A 262 -3.00 17.15 -16.09
C ASP A 262 -3.23 15.83 -15.36
N SER A 263 -4.32 15.71 -14.60
CA SER A 263 -4.77 14.45 -14.02
C SER A 263 -5.19 13.47 -15.12
N ILE A 264 -5.03 12.19 -14.89
CA ILE A 264 -5.36 11.12 -15.84
C ILE A 264 -6.25 10.08 -15.11
N GLY A 265 -7.23 9.53 -15.82
CA GLY A 265 -8.15 8.52 -15.30
C GLY A 265 -9.43 9.08 -14.69
N ASP A 266 -9.60 10.40 -14.69
CA ASP A 266 -10.82 11.11 -14.26
C ASP A 266 -11.80 11.38 -15.42
N GLY A 267 -11.36 11.18 -16.68
CA GLY A 267 -12.14 11.37 -17.90
C GLY A 267 -12.15 10.15 -18.84
N THR A 268 -13.15 10.11 -19.70
CA THR A 268 -13.27 9.04 -20.70
C THR A 268 -12.19 9.15 -21.77
N GLY A 269 -11.53 8.03 -22.12
CA GLY A 269 -10.51 7.98 -23.17
C GLY A 269 -9.11 8.35 -22.68
N GLU A 270 -8.86 8.26 -21.36
CA GLU A 270 -7.56 8.52 -20.75
C GLU A 270 -6.88 7.24 -20.28
N MET A 271 -7.63 6.12 -20.23
CA MET A 271 -7.15 4.81 -19.82
C MET A 271 -7.10 3.85 -21.02
N GLY A 272 -6.71 2.61 -20.79
CA GLY A 272 -6.53 1.62 -21.84
C GLY A 272 -5.37 1.98 -22.78
N GLU A 273 -5.57 1.88 -24.07
CA GLU A 273 -4.55 2.19 -25.09
C GLU A 273 -4.13 3.67 -25.13
N ASP A 274 -4.92 4.56 -24.52
CA ASP A 274 -4.62 6.01 -24.46
C ASP A 274 -3.82 6.37 -23.18
N LEU A 275 -3.61 5.44 -22.24
CA LEU A 275 -2.82 5.67 -21.03
C LEU A 275 -1.33 5.88 -21.38
N GLU A 276 -0.81 7.05 -21.05
CA GLU A 276 0.58 7.41 -21.30
C GLU A 276 1.53 6.68 -20.31
N LEU A 277 2.65 6.18 -20.86
CA LEU A 277 3.72 5.63 -20.02
C LEU A 277 4.54 6.75 -19.40
N VAL A 278 5.12 6.48 -18.23
CA VAL A 278 6.04 7.42 -17.56
C VAL A 278 7.28 7.65 -18.42
N ASP A 279 7.68 8.90 -18.59
CA ASP A 279 8.88 9.29 -19.38
C ASP A 279 10.15 9.09 -18.51
N LEU A 280 10.57 7.83 -18.38
CA LEU A 280 11.81 7.48 -17.67
C LEU A 280 13.05 8.00 -18.42
N PRO A 281 14.18 8.22 -17.72
CA PRO A 281 15.43 8.64 -18.37
C PRO A 281 15.78 7.76 -19.57
N THR A 282 16.21 8.36 -20.68
CA THR A 282 16.40 7.71 -21.98
C THR A 282 17.13 6.37 -21.91
N GLY A 283 16.47 5.33 -22.36
CA GLY A 283 17.00 3.97 -22.41
C GLY A 283 17.06 3.26 -21.07
N ARG A 284 16.30 3.72 -20.08
CA ARG A 284 16.15 3.11 -18.78
C ARG A 284 14.77 2.48 -18.62
N THR A 285 14.71 1.47 -17.78
CA THR A 285 13.49 0.83 -17.30
C THR A 285 13.49 0.84 -15.78
N ALA A 286 12.32 0.70 -15.17
CA ALA A 286 12.19 0.59 -13.72
C ALA A 286 12.28 -0.87 -13.27
N THR A 287 12.84 -1.10 -12.09
CA THR A 287 12.90 -2.41 -11.41
C THR A 287 12.06 -2.43 -10.15
N SER A 288 11.72 -1.27 -9.60
CA SER A 288 10.81 -1.11 -8.47
C SER A 288 10.26 0.32 -8.45
N ILE A 289 9.06 0.50 -7.95
CA ILE A 289 8.37 1.79 -7.82
C ILE A 289 7.88 2.01 -6.41
N ALA A 290 7.79 3.27 -6.01
CA ALA A 290 7.14 3.69 -4.78
C ALA A 290 6.44 5.03 -5.00
N ALA A 291 5.15 5.09 -4.75
CA ALA A 291 4.35 6.31 -4.71
C ALA A 291 4.22 6.78 -3.25
N GLY A 292 4.44 8.05 -3.03
CA GLY A 292 4.22 8.71 -1.74
C GLY A 292 2.99 9.60 -1.78
N GLU A 293 2.96 10.64 -0.95
CA GLU A 293 1.84 11.58 -0.89
C GLU A 293 1.51 12.15 -2.27
N ASP A 294 2.35 13.00 -2.83
CA ASP A 294 2.24 13.60 -4.16
C ASP A 294 3.57 13.48 -4.93
N MET A 295 4.26 12.38 -4.77
CA MET A 295 5.53 12.10 -5.45
C MET A 295 5.63 10.63 -5.83
N THR A 296 6.43 10.35 -6.82
CA THR A 296 6.74 8.99 -7.25
C THR A 296 8.25 8.82 -7.37
N CYS A 297 8.75 7.66 -6.97
CA CYS A 297 10.14 7.27 -7.18
C CYS A 297 10.22 5.91 -7.88
N ALA A 298 11.24 5.73 -8.71
CA ALA A 298 11.56 4.47 -9.34
C ALA A 298 13.05 4.12 -9.17
N ILE A 299 13.33 2.86 -8.86
CA ILE A 299 14.67 2.30 -8.98
C ILE A 299 14.83 1.85 -10.43
N LEU A 300 15.87 2.35 -11.09
CA LEU A 300 16.12 2.04 -12.49
C LEU A 300 16.98 0.77 -12.65
N ASP A 301 17.00 0.22 -13.85
CA ASP A 301 17.74 -0.98 -14.24
C ASP A 301 19.26 -0.88 -14.04
N ASP A 302 19.81 0.33 -13.96
CA ASP A 302 21.22 0.60 -13.67
C ASP A 302 21.50 0.82 -12.16
N GLY A 303 20.49 0.69 -11.30
CA GLY A 303 20.58 0.88 -9.85
C GLY A 303 20.50 2.33 -9.39
N ASN A 304 20.25 3.28 -10.30
CA ASN A 304 19.99 4.67 -9.94
C ASN A 304 18.54 4.85 -9.49
N LEU A 305 18.30 5.96 -8.76
CA LEU A 305 16.97 6.38 -8.31
C LEU A 305 16.52 7.59 -9.13
N ALA A 306 15.28 7.58 -9.60
CA ALA A 306 14.58 8.72 -10.16
C ALA A 306 13.37 9.03 -9.29
N CYS A 307 13.16 10.30 -8.92
CA CYS A 307 11.98 10.76 -8.17
C CYS A 307 11.43 12.02 -8.83
N TRP A 308 10.09 12.15 -8.85
CA TRP A 308 9.38 13.29 -9.43
C TRP A 308 8.07 13.56 -8.68
N GLY A 309 7.44 14.70 -8.97
CA GLY A 309 6.26 15.18 -8.28
C GLY A 309 6.59 16.34 -7.34
N TRP A 310 5.93 16.39 -6.18
CA TRP A 310 6.03 17.48 -5.21
C TRP A 310 7.41 17.56 -4.55
N GLY A 311 8.12 18.68 -4.78
CA GLY A 311 9.51 18.87 -4.36
C GLY A 311 9.72 19.55 -3.02
N ASP A 312 8.67 20.02 -2.35
CA ASP A 312 8.78 20.76 -1.09
C ASP A 312 9.56 19.96 -0.03
N SER A 313 10.26 20.71 0.82
CA SER A 313 11.13 20.16 1.87
C SER A 313 12.28 19.27 1.35
N GLY A 314 12.55 19.29 0.05
CA GLY A 314 13.64 18.53 -0.59
C GLY A 314 13.36 17.03 -0.68
N ARG A 315 12.09 16.60 -0.65
CA ARG A 315 11.68 15.18 -0.64
C ARG A 315 12.08 14.40 -1.88
N LEU A 316 12.32 15.08 -3.01
CA LEU A 316 12.80 14.45 -4.24
C LEU A 316 14.32 14.17 -4.24
N GLY A 317 15.08 14.70 -3.26
CA GLY A 317 16.53 14.50 -3.17
C GLY A 317 17.35 15.22 -4.27
N THR A 318 16.76 16.18 -4.97
CA THR A 318 17.35 16.90 -6.12
C THR A 318 18.13 18.17 -5.72
N GLU A 319 18.38 18.40 -4.43
CA GLU A 319 18.96 19.65 -3.89
C GLU A 319 18.09 20.89 -4.21
N SER A 320 16.82 20.70 -4.49
CA SER A 320 15.80 21.70 -4.84
C SER A 320 14.50 21.45 -4.08
N THR A 321 13.69 22.48 -3.92
CA THR A 321 12.32 22.39 -3.44
C THR A 321 11.29 22.60 -4.55
N SER A 322 11.73 22.61 -5.80
CA SER A 322 10.84 22.71 -6.96
C SER A 322 10.32 21.34 -7.34
N ASP A 323 9.07 21.30 -7.79
CA ASP A 323 8.46 20.14 -8.41
C ASP A 323 9.22 19.75 -9.69
N VAL A 324 9.22 18.47 -10.03
CA VAL A 324 9.92 17.89 -11.17
C VAL A 324 8.97 17.02 -11.98
#